data_50792ed79179ad836c51d98d04017762
#
_entry.id   50792ed79179ad836c51d98d04017762
#
_cell.length_a   1.000
_cell.length_b   1.000
_cell.length_c   1.000
_cell.angle_alpha   90.00
_cell.angle_beta   90.00
_cell.angle_gamma   90.00
#
_symmetry.space_group_name_H-M   'P 1'
#
loop_
_entity.id
_entity.type
_entity.pdbx_description
1 polymer ?
#
loop_
_entity_poly.entity_id
_entity_poly.type
_entity_poly.pdbx_seq_one_letter_code
_entity_poly.pdbx_strand_id
1 'polypeptide(L)'
;MIRKSIFTLLLMAIFGYVSAQSLQFEYNGTIYQDGSTIVCNTEEYGEFIQYFQVRNLDNVDHNVMLEKEVAQDLEGVMNYFCWGSCYLPETVVTPRPVAIPANTLSEEELSVHALFDDFVFGFIIVKYSIYDEATPNDRVTVAVKFLKSGEGINENAAIQLGQAYPNPASSMVHFDYENADNATAVVYNLVGQEVLRQELNAIQGKLSISVADLQDGIYFCNLTRNGQALRTVKFVVKK
;
A
#
# COMPACT_ATOMS: atom_id res chain seq x y z
N MET A 1 21.76 -22.27 65.99
CA MET A 1 21.19 -20.94 65.70
C MET A 1 21.35 -20.68 64.21
N ILE A 2 20.31 -20.91 63.41
CA ILE A 2 20.32 -20.74 61.96
C ILE A 2 19.63 -19.41 61.65
N ARG A 3 20.40 -18.43 61.19
CA ARG A 3 19.88 -17.13 60.70
C ARG A 3 19.24 -17.33 59.31
N LYS A 4 17.92 -17.21 59.23
CA LYS A 4 17.19 -17.11 57.96
C LYS A 4 17.33 -15.68 57.44
N SER A 5 18.03 -15.53 56.31
CA SER A 5 18.12 -14.27 55.55
C SER A 5 16.90 -14.19 54.65
N ILE A 6 16.02 -13.24 54.90
CA ILE A 6 14.87 -12.94 54.03
C ILE A 6 15.36 -11.98 52.97
N PHE A 7 15.43 -12.48 51.74
CA PHE A 7 15.75 -11.69 50.55
C PHE A 7 14.43 -11.10 50.01
N THR A 8 14.19 -9.84 50.33
CA THR A 8 12.99 -9.13 49.81
C THR A 8 13.28 -8.70 48.37
N LEU A 9 12.66 -9.40 47.39
CA LEU A 9 12.74 -9.05 45.99
C LEU A 9 11.85 -7.83 45.73
N LEU A 10 12.46 -6.65 45.53
CA LEU A 10 11.77 -5.42 45.16
C LEU A 10 11.43 -5.47 43.65
N LEU A 11 10.17 -5.81 43.33
CA LEU A 11 9.65 -5.80 41.97
C LEU A 11 9.40 -4.33 41.58
N MET A 12 10.33 -3.70 40.86
CA MET A 12 10.12 -2.39 40.24
C MET A 12 9.19 -2.59 39.04
N ALA A 13 7.92 -2.25 39.20
CA ALA A 13 6.98 -2.10 38.09
C ALA A 13 7.41 -0.85 37.29
N ILE A 14 7.99 -1.08 36.11
CA ILE A 14 8.21 -0.01 35.12
C ILE A 14 6.84 0.31 34.53
N PHE A 15 6.16 1.30 35.06
CA PHE A 15 5.01 1.92 34.40
C PHE A 15 5.56 2.70 33.20
N GLY A 16 5.52 2.10 32.00
CA GLY A 16 5.66 2.84 30.77
C GLY A 16 4.52 3.85 30.69
N TYR A 17 4.81 5.13 30.73
CA TYR A 17 3.85 6.16 30.38
C TYR A 17 3.54 6.00 28.89
N VAL A 18 2.41 5.39 28.57
CA VAL A 18 1.79 5.54 27.25
C VAL A 18 1.25 6.96 27.25
N SER A 19 1.96 7.89 26.64
CA SER A 19 1.41 9.21 26.34
C SER A 19 0.24 8.97 25.38
N ALA A 20 -0.98 9.28 25.81
CA ALA A 20 -2.10 9.32 24.88
C ALA A 20 -1.83 10.50 23.95
N GLN A 21 -1.89 10.26 22.63
CA GLN A 21 -1.75 11.32 21.64
C GLN A 21 -2.88 12.34 21.82
N SER A 22 -2.52 13.62 21.84
CA SER A 22 -3.47 14.72 21.99
C SER A 22 -4.23 15.03 20.72
N LEU A 23 -3.67 14.66 19.55
CA LEU A 23 -4.20 14.96 18.23
C LEU A 23 -4.40 13.67 17.42
N GLN A 24 -5.29 13.74 16.44
CA GLN A 24 -5.63 12.62 15.59
C GLN A 24 -6.02 13.08 14.18
N PHE A 25 -5.54 12.38 13.15
CA PHE A 25 -6.10 12.52 11.80
C PHE A 25 -7.35 11.67 11.66
N GLU A 26 -8.42 12.25 11.11
CA GLU A 26 -9.61 11.49 10.70
C GLU A 26 -10.23 12.07 9.42
N TYR A 27 -11.03 11.26 8.71
CA TYR A 27 -11.85 11.72 7.60
C TYR A 27 -13.04 10.78 7.40
N ASN A 28 -14.25 11.36 7.31
CA ASN A 28 -15.50 10.61 7.14
C ASN A 28 -15.67 9.44 8.13
N GLY A 29 -15.25 9.64 9.40
CA GLY A 29 -15.32 8.63 10.46
C GLY A 29 -14.19 7.59 10.42
N THR A 30 -13.26 7.69 9.47
CA THR A 30 -12.05 6.87 9.44
C THR A 30 -10.94 7.55 10.23
N ILE A 31 -10.37 6.83 11.19
CA ILE A 31 -9.25 7.29 12.02
C ILE A 31 -7.94 6.79 11.41
N TYR A 32 -6.98 7.69 11.22
CA TYR A 32 -5.65 7.35 10.73
C TYR A 32 -4.66 7.34 11.90
N GLN A 33 -4.14 6.17 12.22
CA GLN A 33 -3.20 6.00 13.32
C GLN A 33 -1.81 6.58 12.99
N ASP A 34 -1.07 6.98 14.03
CA ASP A 34 0.32 7.39 13.87
C ASP A 34 1.15 6.32 13.16
N GLY A 35 1.98 6.74 12.21
CA GLY A 35 2.80 5.86 11.36
C GLY A 35 2.03 5.13 10.25
N SER A 36 0.72 5.35 10.09
CA SER A 36 -0.04 4.71 9.00
C SER A 36 0.33 5.26 7.62
N THR A 37 0.17 4.41 6.60
CA THR A 37 0.33 4.80 5.19
C THR A 37 -1.01 4.69 4.47
N ILE A 38 -1.39 5.76 3.79
CA ILE A 38 -2.62 5.88 3.01
C ILE A 38 -2.22 5.86 1.53
N VAL A 39 -2.89 5.05 0.72
CA VAL A 39 -2.69 5.05 -0.74
C VAL A 39 -3.76 5.89 -1.39
N CYS A 40 -3.36 7.00 -2.00
CA CYS A 40 -4.20 7.85 -2.81
C CYS A 40 -3.92 7.52 -4.28
N ASN A 41 -4.87 6.85 -4.93
CA ASN A 41 -4.77 6.38 -6.31
C ASN A 41 -5.95 6.84 -7.19
N THR A 42 -6.78 7.72 -6.66
CA THR A 42 -7.91 8.32 -7.37
C THR A 42 -7.57 9.75 -7.72
N GLU A 43 -7.64 10.08 -9.00
CA GLU A 43 -7.45 11.43 -9.52
C GLU A 43 -8.77 12.17 -9.51
N GLU A 44 -8.75 13.41 -9.00
CA GLU A 44 -9.88 14.34 -9.02
C GLU A 44 -9.42 15.64 -9.70
N TYR A 45 -10.09 16.06 -10.76
CA TYR A 45 -9.79 17.31 -11.49
C TYR A 45 -8.32 17.46 -11.95
N GLY A 46 -7.63 16.35 -12.25
CA GLY A 46 -6.22 16.36 -12.66
C GLY A 46 -5.23 16.26 -11.50
N GLU A 47 -5.70 16.12 -10.27
CA GLU A 47 -4.89 16.01 -9.06
C GLU A 47 -5.24 14.78 -8.24
N PHE A 48 -4.26 14.24 -7.53
CA PHE A 48 -4.50 13.25 -6.48
C PHE A 48 -4.68 14.00 -5.17
N ILE A 49 -5.82 13.82 -4.52
CA ILE A 49 -6.18 14.58 -3.31
C ILE A 49 -6.55 13.60 -2.20
N GLN A 50 -5.91 13.77 -1.04
CA GLN A 50 -6.31 13.11 0.20
C GLN A 50 -6.78 14.15 1.19
N TYR A 51 -7.98 13.94 1.71
CA TYR A 51 -8.60 14.84 2.68
C TYR A 51 -8.43 14.32 4.10
N PHE A 52 -8.32 15.26 5.06
CA PHE A 52 -8.27 15.01 6.49
C PHE A 52 -9.02 16.09 7.25
N GLN A 53 -9.42 15.74 8.47
CA GLN A 53 -9.71 16.67 9.55
C GLN A 53 -8.80 16.31 10.73
N VAL A 54 -8.47 17.27 11.55
CA VAL A 54 -7.68 17.07 12.76
C VAL A 54 -8.58 17.14 13.97
N ARG A 55 -8.58 16.09 14.78
CA ARG A 55 -9.31 16.04 16.05
C ARG A 55 -8.37 16.37 17.20
N ASN A 56 -8.81 17.31 18.03
CA ASN A 56 -8.25 17.54 19.35
C ASN A 56 -8.92 16.57 20.34
N LEU A 57 -8.16 15.68 20.95
CA LEU A 57 -8.63 14.69 21.92
C LEU A 57 -8.54 15.19 23.37
N ASP A 58 -7.88 16.32 23.60
CA ASP A 58 -7.68 16.88 24.91
C ASP A 58 -8.84 17.79 25.35
N ASN A 59 -8.86 18.11 26.64
CA ASN A 59 -9.80 19.01 27.26
C ASN A 59 -9.33 20.48 27.30
N VAL A 60 -8.30 20.79 26.53
CA VAL A 60 -7.73 22.14 26.33
C VAL A 60 -7.63 22.44 24.84
N ASP A 61 -7.67 23.73 24.48
CA ASP A 61 -7.50 24.16 23.10
C ASP A 61 -6.05 23.96 22.65
N HIS A 62 -5.83 23.53 21.40
CA HIS A 62 -4.52 23.38 20.78
C HIS A 62 -4.32 24.34 19.62
N ASN A 63 -3.10 24.85 19.49
CA ASN A 63 -2.62 25.60 18.33
C ASN A 63 -1.80 24.65 17.45
N VAL A 64 -2.45 24.08 16.45
CA VAL A 64 -1.88 22.94 15.70
C VAL A 64 -1.13 23.41 14.48
N MET A 65 0.11 22.94 14.34
CA MET A 65 0.98 23.09 13.19
C MET A 65 0.93 21.82 12.33
N LEU A 66 1.14 21.98 11.02
CA LEU A 66 1.36 20.90 10.07
C LEU A 66 2.78 21.00 9.51
N GLU A 67 3.49 19.87 9.50
CA GLU A 67 4.80 19.72 8.86
C GLU A 67 4.71 18.67 7.75
N LYS A 68 5.30 18.99 6.59
CA LYS A 68 5.38 18.14 5.40
C LYS A 68 6.82 17.67 5.19
N GLU A 69 7.02 16.36 4.99
CA GLU A 69 8.30 15.75 4.62
C GLU A 69 8.12 14.89 3.35
N VAL A 70 8.87 15.17 2.29
CA VAL A 70 8.89 14.31 1.11
C VAL A 70 9.83 13.14 1.39
N ALA A 71 9.28 11.96 1.70
CA ALA A 71 10.04 10.76 2.02
C ALA A 71 10.52 10.01 0.78
N GLN A 72 9.75 10.08 -0.31
CA GLN A 72 10.14 9.59 -1.63
C GLN A 72 9.62 10.55 -2.69
N ASP A 73 10.53 11.04 -3.51
CA ASP A 73 10.24 11.98 -4.59
C ASP A 73 10.26 11.29 -5.96
N LEU A 74 9.63 11.94 -6.94
CA LEU A 74 9.63 11.55 -8.33
C LEU A 74 9.67 12.83 -9.20
N GLU A 75 10.64 12.92 -10.10
CA GLU A 75 10.73 14.05 -11.03
C GLU A 75 9.47 14.18 -11.89
N GLY A 76 8.96 15.41 -12.03
CA GLY A 76 7.69 15.70 -12.72
C GLY A 76 6.46 15.51 -11.84
N VAL A 77 6.63 15.46 -10.52
CA VAL A 77 5.53 15.46 -9.55
C VAL A 77 5.65 16.64 -8.59
N MET A 78 4.64 17.48 -8.57
CA MET A 78 4.51 18.58 -7.61
C MET A 78 3.59 18.16 -6.47
N ASN A 79 3.93 18.49 -5.22
CA ASN A 79 3.09 18.22 -4.06
C ASN A 79 2.94 19.47 -3.18
N TYR A 80 1.74 19.68 -2.66
CA TYR A 80 1.42 20.79 -1.79
C TYR A 80 0.27 20.42 -0.84
N PHE A 81 -0.13 21.32 0.03
CA PHE A 81 -1.25 21.10 0.95
C PHE A 81 -2.06 22.41 1.14
N CYS A 82 -3.32 22.24 1.54
CA CYS A 82 -4.22 23.34 1.90
C CYS A 82 -4.79 23.07 3.30
N TRP A 83 -4.71 24.05 4.19
CA TRP A 83 -5.39 24.07 5.48
C TRP A 83 -5.74 25.52 5.82
N GLY A 84 -7.02 25.86 5.66
CA GLY A 84 -7.49 27.24 5.68
C GLY A 84 -7.03 28.09 4.48
N SER A 85 -5.84 27.82 3.98
CA SER A 85 -5.28 28.39 2.75
C SER A 85 -4.42 27.35 2.05
N CYS A 86 -4.25 27.46 0.74
CA CYS A 86 -3.30 26.61 0.02
C CYS A 86 -1.89 27.21 0.10
N TYR A 87 -0.91 26.35 0.34
CA TYR A 87 0.49 26.71 0.50
C TYR A 87 1.30 26.27 -0.71
N LEU A 88 2.37 27.01 -1.03
CA LEU A 88 3.25 26.70 -2.14
C LEU A 88 3.97 25.36 -1.91
N PRO A 89 4.37 24.66 -2.98
CA PRO A 89 5.02 23.34 -2.89
C PRO A 89 6.26 23.28 -2.00
N GLU A 90 7.03 24.37 -1.93
CA GLU A 90 8.22 24.50 -1.08
C GLU A 90 7.91 24.71 0.42
N THR A 91 6.65 24.92 0.78
CA THR A 91 6.26 25.10 2.18
C THR A 91 6.38 23.76 2.91
N VAL A 92 7.23 23.73 3.93
CA VAL A 92 7.48 22.55 4.75
C VAL A 92 6.60 22.56 6.02
N VAL A 93 6.41 23.74 6.63
CA VAL A 93 5.62 23.90 7.85
C VAL A 93 4.61 25.02 7.64
N THR A 94 3.39 24.87 8.17
CA THR A 94 2.40 25.96 8.17
C THR A 94 2.98 27.20 8.83
N PRO A 95 2.84 28.40 8.23
CA PRO A 95 3.41 29.64 8.80
C PRO A 95 2.63 30.14 10.02
N ARG A 96 1.45 29.58 10.26
CA ARG A 96 0.58 29.90 11.42
C ARG A 96 -0.12 28.63 11.89
N PRO A 97 -0.37 28.49 13.20
CA PRO A 97 -1.14 27.39 13.71
C PRO A 97 -2.64 27.54 13.34
N VAL A 98 -3.32 26.42 13.31
CA VAL A 98 -4.79 26.33 13.29
C VAL A 98 -5.26 26.05 14.71
N ALA A 99 -6.12 26.92 15.24
CA ALA A 99 -6.68 26.72 16.58
C ALA A 99 -7.79 25.66 16.52
N ILE A 100 -7.67 24.62 17.36
CA ILE A 100 -8.66 23.54 17.47
C ILE A 100 -9.13 23.47 18.92
N PRO A 101 -10.40 23.86 19.19
CA PRO A 101 -10.96 23.81 20.53
C PRO A 101 -10.94 22.41 21.13
N ALA A 102 -10.98 22.35 22.46
CA ALA A 102 -10.99 21.11 23.24
C ALA A 102 -12.07 20.13 22.79
N ASN A 103 -11.70 18.87 22.58
CA ASN A 103 -12.61 17.77 22.19
C ASN A 103 -13.37 17.99 20.86
N THR A 104 -12.83 18.82 19.94
CA THR A 104 -13.48 19.10 18.66
C THR A 104 -12.65 18.67 17.46
N LEU A 105 -13.28 18.64 16.29
CA LEU A 105 -12.61 18.59 14.99
C LEU A 105 -12.21 19.98 14.54
N SER A 106 -11.17 20.06 13.70
CA SER A 106 -10.85 21.30 13.00
C SER A 106 -12.05 21.76 12.16
N GLU A 107 -12.35 23.06 12.21
CA GLU A 107 -13.41 23.64 11.36
C GLU A 107 -13.02 23.56 9.89
N GLU A 108 -11.74 23.76 9.60
CA GLU A 108 -11.20 23.71 8.25
C GLU A 108 -10.69 22.33 7.92
N GLU A 109 -11.03 21.86 6.71
CA GLU A 109 -10.53 20.62 6.16
C GLU A 109 -9.08 20.80 5.72
N LEU A 110 -8.25 19.83 6.05
CA LEU A 110 -6.89 19.69 5.54
C LEU A 110 -6.93 18.82 4.28
N SER A 111 -6.44 19.34 3.16
CA SER A 111 -6.24 18.56 1.94
C SER A 111 -4.78 18.55 1.53
N VAL A 112 -4.30 17.38 1.10
CA VAL A 112 -2.94 17.18 0.64
C VAL A 112 -2.96 16.68 -0.80
N HIS A 113 -2.13 17.25 -1.65
CA HIS A 113 -2.25 17.21 -3.09
C HIS A 113 -0.98 16.71 -3.75
N ALA A 114 -1.13 15.99 -4.86
CA ALA A 114 -0.05 15.69 -5.80
C ALA A 114 -0.50 15.86 -7.25
N LEU A 115 0.25 16.64 -8.04
CA LEU A 115 0.10 16.76 -9.48
C LEU A 115 1.23 16.02 -10.16
N PHE A 116 0.87 15.13 -11.06
CA PHE A 116 1.83 14.43 -11.92
C PHE A 116 1.76 15.04 -13.32
N ASP A 117 2.92 15.32 -13.92
CA ASP A 117 2.97 15.67 -15.33
C ASP A 117 2.32 14.56 -16.20
N ASP A 118 1.84 14.88 -17.39
CA ASP A 118 0.98 14.00 -18.21
C ASP A 118 1.56 12.59 -18.43
N PHE A 119 2.87 12.48 -18.64
CA PHE A 119 3.54 11.22 -18.95
C PHE A 119 4.39 10.68 -17.78
N VAL A 120 4.24 11.23 -16.58
CA VAL A 120 4.92 10.76 -15.37
C VAL A 120 4.02 9.78 -14.66
N PHE A 121 4.49 8.54 -14.51
CA PHE A 121 3.81 7.46 -13.81
C PHE A 121 4.71 6.92 -12.70
N GLY A 122 4.11 6.42 -11.65
CA GLY A 122 4.82 5.94 -10.47
C GLY A 122 4.19 6.49 -9.19
N PHE A 123 5.00 6.70 -8.16
CA PHE A 123 4.48 7.20 -6.90
C PHE A 123 5.48 8.09 -6.18
N ILE A 124 4.94 8.98 -5.36
CA ILE A 124 5.66 9.71 -4.32
C ILE A 124 5.11 9.32 -2.95
N ILE A 125 5.92 9.49 -1.91
CA ILE A 125 5.49 9.34 -0.52
C ILE A 125 5.78 10.65 0.21
N VAL A 126 4.73 11.25 0.74
CA VAL A 126 4.81 12.48 1.54
C VAL A 126 4.26 12.19 2.93
N LYS A 127 5.05 12.52 3.95
CA LYS A 127 4.62 12.43 5.34
C LYS A 127 4.07 13.77 5.79
N TYR A 128 2.99 13.72 6.54
CA TYR A 128 2.35 14.87 7.15
C TYR A 128 2.28 14.63 8.66
N SER A 129 2.86 15.55 9.42
CA SER A 129 2.90 15.50 10.88
C SER A 129 2.14 16.67 11.47
N ILE A 130 1.20 16.40 12.35
CA ILE A 130 0.50 17.41 13.13
C ILE A 130 1.02 17.42 14.57
N TYR A 131 1.13 18.59 15.16
CA TYR A 131 1.59 18.76 16.55
C TYR A 131 1.11 20.11 17.09
N ASP A 132 0.95 20.20 18.42
CA ASP A 132 0.70 21.49 19.07
C ASP A 132 2.01 22.30 19.11
N GLU A 133 1.90 23.61 18.82
CA GLU A 133 3.05 24.53 18.81
C GLU A 133 3.81 24.54 20.16
N ALA A 134 3.09 24.36 21.27
CA ALA A 134 3.67 24.33 22.60
C ALA A 134 4.35 22.98 22.95
N THR A 135 3.95 21.89 22.27
CA THR A 135 4.45 20.53 22.53
C THR A 135 4.87 19.81 21.23
N PRO A 136 5.87 20.30 20.48
CA PRO A 136 6.20 19.81 19.14
C PRO A 136 6.72 18.37 19.09
N ASN A 137 7.02 17.75 20.24
CA ASN A 137 7.44 16.37 20.36
C ASN A 137 6.26 15.38 20.42
N ASP A 138 5.07 15.84 20.82
CA ASP A 138 3.83 15.06 20.78
C ASP A 138 3.19 15.26 19.40
N ARG A 139 3.65 14.45 18.44
CA ARG A 139 3.23 14.55 17.04
C ARG A 139 2.61 13.26 16.54
N VAL A 140 1.66 13.41 15.63
CA VAL A 140 1.02 12.32 14.90
C VAL A 140 1.41 12.46 13.43
N THR A 141 1.95 11.40 12.84
CA THR A 141 2.44 11.40 11.46
C THR A 141 1.69 10.35 10.63
N VAL A 142 1.19 10.77 9.48
CA VAL A 142 0.67 9.84 8.46
C VAL A 142 1.49 9.99 7.18
N ALA A 143 1.68 8.90 6.45
CA ALA A 143 2.28 8.93 5.13
C ALA A 143 1.19 8.80 4.07
N VAL A 144 1.21 9.65 3.04
CA VAL A 144 0.34 9.52 1.87
C VAL A 144 1.21 9.10 0.70
N LYS A 145 0.91 7.92 0.15
CA LYS A 145 1.47 7.42 -1.10
C LYS A 145 0.54 7.83 -2.23
N PHE A 146 0.91 8.86 -2.98
CA PHE A 146 0.21 9.24 -4.21
C PHE A 146 0.72 8.36 -5.34
N LEU A 147 -0.19 7.62 -5.97
CA LEU A 147 0.15 6.63 -7.00
C LEU A 147 -0.62 6.93 -8.28
N LYS A 148 0.10 7.39 -9.33
CA LYS A 148 -0.43 7.48 -10.69
C LYS A 148 0.00 6.23 -11.45
N SER A 149 -0.95 5.35 -11.68
CA SER A 149 -0.74 4.16 -12.52
C SER A 149 -0.75 4.59 -13.98
N GLY A 150 0.23 4.14 -14.77
CA GLY A 150 0.19 4.33 -16.21
C GLY A 150 -1.00 3.59 -16.82
N GLU A 151 -1.58 4.13 -17.88
CA GLU A 151 -2.49 3.37 -18.71
C GLU A 151 -1.72 2.16 -19.29
N GLY A 152 -1.81 1.01 -18.63
CA GLY A 152 -1.11 -0.22 -19.01
C GLY A 152 -0.57 -1.05 -17.84
N ILE A 153 -0.49 -0.52 -16.60
CA ILE A 153 -0.24 -1.34 -15.41
C ILE A 153 -1.43 -1.16 -14.45
N ASN A 154 -2.58 -1.69 -14.84
CA ASN A 154 -3.61 -2.02 -13.89
C ASN A 154 -3.04 -3.11 -12.98
N GLU A 155 -2.72 -2.81 -11.71
CA GLU A 155 -2.54 -3.86 -10.69
C GLU A 155 -3.80 -4.75 -10.60
N ASN A 156 -4.91 -4.31 -11.20
CA ASN A 156 -6.15 -5.06 -11.41
C ASN A 156 -6.39 -5.46 -12.88
N ALA A 157 -5.44 -5.25 -13.80
CA ALA A 157 -5.56 -5.91 -15.10
C ALA A 157 -5.50 -7.41 -14.82
N ALA A 158 -6.65 -8.08 -15.00
CA ALA A 158 -6.75 -9.50 -14.74
C ALA A 158 -5.65 -10.21 -15.53
N ILE A 159 -4.85 -11.04 -14.85
CA ILE A 159 -3.87 -11.90 -15.51
C ILE A 159 -4.59 -12.62 -16.67
N GLN A 160 -4.01 -12.52 -17.84
CA GLN A 160 -4.49 -13.24 -19.02
C GLN A 160 -3.58 -14.44 -19.28
N LEU A 161 -4.21 -15.57 -19.55
CA LEU A 161 -3.56 -16.79 -20.04
C LEU A 161 -4.35 -17.23 -21.27
N GLY A 162 -3.70 -17.17 -22.41
CA GLY A 162 -4.27 -17.56 -23.69
C GLY A 162 -4.55 -19.07 -23.76
N GLN A 163 -5.23 -19.47 -24.82
CA GLN A 163 -5.50 -20.90 -25.05
C GLN A 163 -4.20 -21.66 -25.29
N ALA A 164 -4.18 -22.91 -24.85
CA ALA A 164 -3.09 -23.84 -25.11
C ALA A 164 -2.92 -24.15 -26.60
N TYR A 165 -1.70 -24.09 -27.14
CA TYR A 165 -1.41 -24.48 -28.48
C TYR A 165 -0.03 -25.15 -28.62
N PRO A 166 0.08 -26.24 -29.43
CA PRO A 166 -1.03 -27.03 -29.99
C PRO A 166 -1.84 -27.70 -28.89
N ASN A 167 -3.12 -27.94 -29.13
CA ASN A 167 -3.97 -28.68 -28.23
C ASN A 167 -4.89 -29.63 -29.05
N PRO A 168 -4.68 -30.95 -29.00
CA PRO A 168 -3.77 -31.71 -28.17
C PRO A 168 -2.28 -31.45 -28.42
N ALA A 169 -1.47 -31.53 -27.35
CA ALA A 169 -0.02 -31.39 -27.37
C ALA A 169 0.64 -32.78 -27.30
N SER A 170 1.74 -32.99 -28.06
CA SER A 170 2.50 -34.24 -28.04
C SER A 170 3.90 -34.13 -27.41
N SER A 171 4.56 -32.97 -27.52
CA SER A 171 5.91 -32.72 -27.00
C SER A 171 6.00 -31.39 -26.23
N MET A 172 5.42 -30.34 -26.77
CA MET A 172 5.40 -28.99 -26.18
C MET A 172 4.00 -28.42 -26.26
N VAL A 173 3.62 -27.64 -25.24
CA VAL A 173 2.45 -26.78 -25.21
C VAL A 173 2.85 -25.36 -24.92
N HIS A 174 2.22 -24.41 -25.56
CA HIS A 174 2.48 -22.98 -25.41
C HIS A 174 1.23 -22.24 -24.96
N PHE A 175 1.45 -21.18 -24.18
CA PHE A 175 0.42 -20.24 -23.76
C PHE A 175 1.00 -18.85 -23.89
N ASP A 176 0.29 -17.94 -24.53
CA ASP A 176 0.62 -16.52 -24.45
C ASP A 176 0.03 -15.97 -23.14
N TYR A 177 0.76 -15.10 -22.45
CA TYR A 177 0.30 -14.53 -21.19
C TYR A 177 0.57 -13.02 -21.14
N GLU A 178 -0.31 -12.30 -20.41
CA GLU A 178 -0.21 -10.86 -20.17
C GLU A 178 -0.54 -10.55 -18.70
N ASN A 179 0.00 -9.44 -18.21
CA ASN A 179 -0.19 -8.95 -16.83
C ASN A 179 0.24 -9.96 -15.74
N ALA A 180 1.22 -10.82 -16.06
CA ALA A 180 1.66 -11.93 -15.20
C ALA A 180 2.92 -11.61 -14.38
N ASP A 181 3.11 -10.35 -13.98
CA ASP A 181 4.23 -9.95 -13.13
C ASP A 181 4.23 -10.74 -11.82
N ASN A 182 5.41 -11.29 -11.45
CA ASN A 182 5.59 -12.14 -10.28
C ASN A 182 4.61 -13.33 -10.19
N ALA A 183 4.14 -13.83 -11.33
CA ALA A 183 3.27 -14.99 -11.37
C ALA A 183 4.07 -16.29 -11.54
N THR A 184 3.46 -17.38 -11.08
CA THR A 184 3.97 -18.74 -11.25
C THR A 184 2.96 -19.57 -12.06
N ALA A 185 3.41 -20.23 -13.10
CA ALA A 185 2.63 -21.23 -13.82
C ALA A 185 2.75 -22.57 -13.10
N VAL A 186 1.63 -23.17 -12.74
CA VAL A 186 1.56 -24.49 -12.09
C VAL A 186 0.64 -25.38 -12.89
N VAL A 187 1.14 -26.56 -13.27
CA VAL A 187 0.36 -27.54 -14.03
C VAL A 187 -0.10 -28.67 -13.12
N TYR A 188 -1.39 -28.97 -13.20
CA TYR A 188 -2.02 -30.05 -12.45
C TYR A 188 -2.59 -31.09 -13.39
N ASN A 189 -2.55 -32.35 -12.97
CA ASN A 189 -3.29 -33.43 -13.63
C ASN A 189 -4.77 -33.42 -13.19
N LEU A 190 -5.57 -34.33 -13.74
CA LEU A 190 -7.01 -34.40 -13.47
C LEU A 190 -7.37 -34.71 -12.00
N VAL A 191 -6.47 -35.31 -11.23
CA VAL A 191 -6.66 -35.60 -9.79
C VAL A 191 -6.14 -34.49 -8.88
N GLY A 192 -5.70 -33.36 -9.46
CA GLY A 192 -5.22 -32.19 -8.71
C GLY A 192 -3.78 -32.28 -8.23
N GLN A 193 -3.00 -33.28 -8.70
CA GLN A 193 -1.59 -33.36 -8.36
C GLN A 193 -0.78 -32.39 -9.22
N GLU A 194 0.09 -31.59 -8.59
CA GLU A 194 1.06 -30.74 -9.28
C GLU A 194 2.08 -31.59 -10.03
N VAL A 195 2.25 -31.35 -11.34
CA VAL A 195 3.18 -32.08 -12.20
C VAL A 195 4.30 -31.20 -12.73
N LEU A 196 4.13 -29.87 -12.71
CA LEU A 196 5.13 -28.90 -13.14
C LEU A 196 4.88 -27.53 -12.51
N ARG A 197 5.98 -26.82 -12.23
CA ARG A 197 5.98 -25.44 -11.75
C ARG A 197 7.05 -24.64 -12.46
N GLN A 198 6.69 -23.43 -12.92
CA GLN A 198 7.62 -22.51 -13.58
C GLN A 198 7.30 -21.07 -13.21
N GLU A 199 8.30 -20.34 -12.73
CA GLU A 199 8.17 -18.89 -12.46
C GLU A 199 8.19 -18.10 -13.77
N LEU A 200 7.39 -17.05 -13.84
CA LEU A 200 7.35 -16.12 -14.97
C LEU A 200 8.13 -14.87 -14.59
N ASN A 201 9.18 -14.57 -15.36
CA ASN A 201 10.10 -13.45 -15.10
C ASN A 201 9.80 -12.21 -15.96
N ALA A 202 8.63 -12.17 -16.60
CA ALA A 202 8.20 -11.07 -17.45
C ALA A 202 6.69 -10.81 -17.28
N ILE A 203 6.28 -9.56 -17.46
CA ILE A 203 4.88 -9.14 -17.36
C ILE A 203 4.02 -9.80 -18.45
N GLN A 204 4.59 -9.99 -19.64
CA GLN A 204 3.93 -10.63 -20.78
C GLN A 204 4.93 -11.49 -21.56
N GLY A 205 4.45 -12.50 -22.25
CA GLY A 205 5.29 -13.37 -23.05
C GLY A 205 4.63 -14.67 -23.46
N LYS A 206 5.48 -15.64 -23.78
CA LYS A 206 5.10 -17.00 -24.15
C LYS A 206 5.62 -17.99 -23.12
N LEU A 207 4.74 -18.66 -22.42
CA LEU A 207 5.03 -19.82 -21.58
C LEU A 207 5.13 -21.06 -22.46
N SER A 208 6.25 -21.78 -22.37
CA SER A 208 6.48 -23.03 -23.13
C SER A 208 6.75 -24.16 -22.16
N ILE A 209 5.92 -25.18 -22.19
CA ILE A 209 5.97 -26.32 -21.26
C ILE A 209 6.25 -27.60 -22.04
N SER A 210 7.29 -28.34 -21.64
CA SER A 210 7.52 -29.69 -22.16
C SER A 210 6.50 -30.65 -21.56
N VAL A 211 5.76 -31.35 -22.41
CA VAL A 211 4.81 -32.39 -22.01
C VAL A 211 5.32 -33.79 -22.39
N ALA A 212 6.60 -33.89 -22.83
CA ALA A 212 7.19 -35.14 -23.29
C ALA A 212 7.15 -36.26 -22.25
N ASP A 213 7.27 -35.90 -20.96
CA ASP A 213 7.28 -36.86 -19.85
C ASP A 213 5.91 -37.06 -19.21
N LEU A 214 4.87 -36.30 -19.67
CA LEU A 214 3.52 -36.44 -19.15
C LEU A 214 2.80 -37.59 -19.87
N GLN A 215 1.87 -38.24 -19.18
CA GLN A 215 0.99 -39.25 -19.75
C GLN A 215 -0.13 -38.61 -20.60
N ASP A 216 -0.70 -39.37 -21.52
CA ASP A 216 -1.90 -38.94 -22.24
C ASP A 216 -3.02 -38.63 -21.25
N GLY A 217 -3.63 -37.45 -21.39
CA GLY A 217 -4.66 -37.03 -20.45
C GLY A 217 -4.98 -35.53 -20.49
N ILE A 218 -5.86 -35.13 -19.57
CA ILE A 218 -6.28 -33.74 -19.38
C ILE A 218 -5.43 -33.11 -18.26
N TYR A 219 -4.96 -31.90 -18.53
CA TYR A 219 -4.17 -31.10 -17.61
C TYR A 219 -4.74 -29.68 -17.50
N PHE A 220 -4.41 -29.02 -16.39
CA PHE A 220 -4.78 -27.64 -16.11
C PHE A 220 -3.53 -26.81 -15.83
N CYS A 221 -3.34 -25.77 -16.59
CA CYS A 221 -2.31 -24.76 -16.32
C CYS A 221 -2.95 -23.61 -15.56
N ASN A 222 -2.48 -23.39 -14.32
CA ASN A 222 -2.91 -22.29 -13.47
C ASN A 222 -1.81 -21.23 -13.42
N LEU A 223 -2.13 -19.96 -13.65
CA LEU A 223 -1.30 -18.87 -13.21
C LEU A 223 -1.68 -18.50 -11.77
N THR A 224 -0.68 -18.48 -10.90
CA THR A 224 -0.85 -18.16 -9.48
C THR A 224 0.02 -16.97 -9.10
N ARG A 225 -0.44 -16.16 -8.14
CA ARG A 225 0.34 -15.10 -7.49
C ARG A 225 0.11 -15.21 -5.99
N ASN A 226 1.18 -15.20 -5.20
CA ASN A 226 1.12 -15.36 -3.73
C ASN A 226 0.30 -16.59 -3.29
N GLY A 227 0.37 -17.69 -4.07
CA GLY A 227 -0.36 -18.93 -3.79
C GLY A 227 -1.85 -18.92 -4.18
N GLN A 228 -2.40 -17.81 -4.67
CA GLN A 228 -3.78 -17.71 -5.14
C GLN A 228 -3.85 -17.99 -6.65
N ALA A 229 -4.72 -18.90 -7.07
CA ALA A 229 -4.99 -19.17 -8.50
C ALA A 229 -5.78 -17.99 -9.10
N LEU A 230 -5.25 -17.39 -10.17
CA LEU A 230 -5.82 -16.21 -10.82
C LEU A 230 -6.44 -16.55 -12.17
N ARG A 231 -5.85 -17.52 -12.91
CA ARG A 231 -6.33 -17.95 -14.22
C ARG A 231 -6.01 -19.41 -14.45
N THR A 232 -6.95 -20.15 -15.03
CA THR A 232 -6.81 -21.58 -15.34
C THR A 232 -7.15 -21.84 -16.80
N VAL A 233 -6.30 -22.58 -17.49
CA VAL A 233 -6.55 -23.06 -18.86
C VAL A 233 -6.37 -24.56 -18.93
N LYS A 234 -7.36 -25.26 -19.51
CA LYS A 234 -7.32 -26.69 -19.73
C LYS A 234 -6.60 -27.01 -21.04
N PHE A 235 -5.79 -28.07 -21.04
CA PHE A 235 -5.20 -28.62 -22.28
C PHE A 235 -5.15 -30.16 -22.24
N VAL A 236 -4.90 -30.75 -23.37
CA VAL A 236 -4.86 -32.21 -23.58
C VAL A 236 -3.47 -32.60 -24.04
N VAL A 237 -2.89 -33.63 -23.44
CA VAL A 237 -1.68 -34.30 -23.91
C VAL A 237 -2.12 -35.57 -24.64
N LYS A 238 -1.61 -35.76 -25.87
CA LYS A 238 -1.83 -36.96 -26.67
C LYS A 238 -0.59 -37.23 -27.51
N LYS A 239 0.06 -38.37 -27.28
CA LYS A 239 1.22 -38.86 -28.04
C LYS A 239 0.84 -39.70 -29.23
#